data_86558d495dfecc8b680b50b00848f84b
#
_entry.id   86558d495dfecc8b680b50b00848f84b
#
_cell.length_a   1.000
_cell.length_b   1.000
_cell.length_c   1.000
_cell.angle_alpha   90.00
_cell.angle_beta   90.00
_cell.angle_gamma   90.00
#
_symmetry.space_group_name_H-M   'P 1'
#
loop_
_entity.id
_entity.type
_entity.pdbx_description
1 polymer ?
#
loop_
_entity_poly.entity_id
_entity_poly.type
_entity_poly.pdbx_seq_one_letter_code
_entity_poly.pdbx_strand_id
1 'polypeptide(L)'
;MSGPVTVGAISGARLTLGFDRFERLDLDRHQAVHGRLATPGLDEVSRLAEQVDLRGRGGAGFPFARKLAAVAARLDRGGDPLPEERRGRRVPAEDAVVVVNGAEGEPGSAKDRVLLTRAPHLVLDGAQIAAAALGTERVVVAVEDDGAARSVRAAIAERRLPARVVRLAERFVSGESGAVIRAVNGGTPIPPGVKVRASDAGVDGCPTLLSNTETFAQLAVLTSLGPDLYAAVGTPDEPGTTLLTVGGTRVIEAPLGTRLADVLASCDTPADQAVLVGGYHGQWLGPERVARAGLSRRGMRAVGGTVGAGIILPLPDGTCPLGEVTRIASYLAAQSAGQCGPCRLGLPDVVRALNALADGGGSVDDVRRAAGIGRGRGACSHPDGTARFVLSALEAFEADVETHRWGGSCGRPTFGVLPLPVPTGEESRVAIDWSRCDGHGLCAYLVPELIQLDRYGFPVVLGTDVPSWMERDVQRAVAMCPALALRITGGA
;
A
#
# COMPACT_ATOMS: atom_id res chain seq x y z
N MET A 1 -12.70 -7.25 -12.70
CA MET A 1 -13.53 -6.03 -12.46
C MET A 1 -14.01 -6.09 -11.01
N SER A 2 -13.44 -5.29 -10.13
CA SER A 2 -14.00 -5.10 -8.79
C SER A 2 -15.39 -4.49 -8.94
N GLY A 3 -16.39 -5.07 -8.26
CA GLY A 3 -17.75 -4.55 -8.24
C GLY A 3 -17.81 -3.08 -7.79
N PRO A 4 -18.96 -2.40 -7.97
CA PRO A 4 -19.10 -1.00 -7.56
C PRO A 4 -18.80 -0.86 -6.05
N VAL A 5 -17.94 0.10 -5.71
CA VAL A 5 -17.60 0.39 -4.32
C VAL A 5 -18.76 1.15 -3.67
N THR A 6 -19.29 0.63 -2.58
CA THR A 6 -20.29 1.33 -1.76
C THR A 6 -19.60 2.14 -0.67
N VAL A 7 -20.18 3.28 -0.29
CA VAL A 7 -19.63 4.18 0.73
C VAL A 7 -20.66 4.45 1.79
N GLY A 8 -20.27 4.36 3.07
CA GLY A 8 -21.10 4.66 4.22
C GLY A 8 -20.32 5.27 5.38
N ALA A 9 -21.01 5.60 6.45
CA ALA A 9 -20.43 6.06 7.71
C ALA A 9 -21.19 5.45 8.89
N ILE A 10 -20.49 5.07 9.95
CA ILE A 10 -21.13 4.53 11.16
C ILE A 10 -21.78 5.67 11.97
N SER A 11 -21.07 6.77 12.11
CA SER A 11 -21.58 8.00 12.73
C SER A 11 -20.66 9.17 12.43
N GLY A 12 -21.20 10.40 12.40
CA GLY A 12 -20.40 11.61 12.32
C GLY A 12 -19.51 11.70 11.09
N ALA A 13 -20.06 11.42 9.90
CA ALA A 13 -19.36 11.56 8.63
C ALA A 13 -18.68 12.92 8.51
N ARG A 14 -17.41 12.94 8.12
CA ARG A 14 -16.57 14.12 7.92
C ARG A 14 -15.89 14.10 6.57
N LEU A 15 -15.19 13.00 6.27
CA LEU A 15 -14.53 12.77 5.00
C LEU A 15 -15.53 12.41 3.89
N THR A 16 -16.61 11.72 4.26
CA THR A 16 -17.67 11.26 3.35
C THR A 16 -18.92 12.15 3.36
N LEU A 17 -18.84 13.33 4.01
CA LEU A 17 -19.95 14.26 4.08
C LEU A 17 -20.36 14.71 2.68
N GLY A 18 -21.68 14.64 2.38
CA GLY A 18 -22.25 14.97 1.08
C GLY A 18 -22.25 13.83 0.05
N PHE A 19 -21.68 12.66 0.37
CA PHE A 19 -21.66 11.52 -0.55
C PHE A 19 -23.02 10.82 -0.71
N ASP A 20 -23.94 11.07 0.18
CA ASP A 20 -25.36 10.68 0.07
C ASP A 20 -26.10 11.43 -1.04
N ARG A 21 -25.63 12.63 -1.40
CA ARG A 21 -26.28 13.56 -2.34
C ARG A 21 -25.55 13.70 -3.66
N PHE A 22 -24.24 13.54 -3.67
CA PHE A 22 -23.39 13.84 -4.81
C PHE A 22 -22.42 12.70 -5.10
N GLU A 23 -22.30 12.34 -6.38
CA GLU A 23 -21.27 11.37 -6.82
C GLU A 23 -19.86 11.95 -6.72
N ARG A 24 -19.71 13.23 -7.01
CA ARG A 24 -18.48 14.02 -6.89
C ARG A 24 -18.82 15.41 -6.34
N LEU A 25 -18.02 15.87 -5.41
CA LEU A 25 -18.04 17.24 -4.93
C LEU A 25 -17.15 18.08 -5.86
N ASP A 26 -17.77 18.84 -6.78
CA ASP A 26 -17.12 19.94 -7.50
C ASP A 26 -16.82 21.11 -6.55
N LEU A 27 -16.18 22.17 -7.01
CA LEU A 27 -15.75 23.26 -6.13
C LEU A 27 -16.92 23.90 -5.37
N ASP A 28 -18.04 24.16 -6.03
CA ASP A 28 -19.19 24.82 -5.39
C ASP A 28 -19.84 23.92 -4.34
N ARG A 29 -20.05 22.64 -4.65
CA ARG A 29 -20.58 21.64 -3.72
C ARG A 29 -19.63 21.39 -2.56
N HIS A 30 -18.33 21.33 -2.85
CA HIS A 30 -17.32 21.19 -1.82
C HIS A 30 -17.35 22.38 -0.85
N GLN A 31 -17.39 23.62 -1.33
CA GLN A 31 -17.48 24.80 -0.47
C GLN A 31 -18.81 24.88 0.31
N ALA A 32 -19.89 24.38 -0.27
CA ALA A 32 -21.17 24.29 0.43
C ALA A 32 -21.16 23.26 1.57
N VAL A 33 -20.39 22.18 1.43
CA VAL A 33 -20.30 21.07 2.41
C VAL A 33 -19.22 21.31 3.46
N HIS A 34 -18.01 21.72 3.04
CA HIS A 34 -16.82 21.81 3.89
C HIS A 34 -16.39 23.25 4.23
N GLY A 35 -17.04 24.25 3.63
CA GLY A 35 -16.65 25.64 3.78
C GLY A 35 -15.52 26.06 2.83
N ARG A 36 -14.99 27.25 3.07
CA ARG A 36 -13.86 27.79 2.31
C ARG A 36 -12.55 27.45 2.97
N LEU A 37 -11.52 27.21 2.18
CA LEU A 37 -10.17 26.94 2.62
C LEU A 37 -9.62 28.10 3.48
N ALA A 38 -9.16 27.77 4.68
CA ALA A 38 -8.29 28.62 5.48
C ALA A 38 -6.84 28.14 5.31
N THR A 39 -5.89 29.08 5.25
CA THR A 39 -4.46 28.77 5.09
C THR A 39 -3.66 29.27 6.28
N PRO A 40 -3.70 28.56 7.43
CA PRO A 40 -2.93 28.90 8.61
C PRO A 40 -1.42 28.75 8.34
N GLY A 41 -0.61 29.51 9.08
CA GLY A 41 0.85 29.42 9.00
C GLY A 41 1.41 28.13 9.63
N LEU A 42 2.72 27.92 9.49
CA LEU A 42 3.43 26.71 9.92
C LEU A 42 3.19 26.36 11.40
N ASP A 43 3.33 27.35 12.28
CA ASP A 43 3.17 27.16 13.74
C ASP A 43 1.75 26.71 14.10
N GLU A 44 0.77 27.30 13.45
CA GLU A 44 -0.64 26.97 13.64
C GLU A 44 -0.97 25.56 13.14
N VAL A 45 -0.52 25.19 11.94
CA VAL A 45 -0.71 23.83 11.39
C VAL A 45 -0.02 22.79 12.27
N SER A 46 1.19 23.07 12.73
CA SER A 46 1.93 22.19 13.64
C SER A 46 1.19 22.02 14.96
N ARG A 47 0.75 23.11 15.58
CA ARG A 47 0.00 23.12 16.83
C ARG A 47 -1.32 22.34 16.72
N LEU A 48 -2.10 22.56 15.66
CA LEU A 48 -3.35 21.83 15.43
C LEU A 48 -3.11 20.33 15.28
N ALA A 49 -2.11 19.95 14.47
CA ALA A 49 -1.77 18.54 14.25
C ALA A 49 -1.24 17.84 15.50
N GLU A 50 -0.52 18.55 16.38
CA GLU A 50 -0.02 18.03 17.65
C GLU A 50 -1.15 17.86 18.67
N GLN A 51 -2.06 18.84 18.80
CA GLN A 51 -3.18 18.78 19.74
C GLN A 51 -4.07 17.55 19.57
N VAL A 52 -4.25 17.09 18.34
CA VAL A 52 -5.07 15.90 18.03
C VAL A 52 -4.23 14.66 17.70
N ASP A 53 -2.90 14.73 17.87
CA ASP A 53 -1.96 13.68 17.43
C ASP A 53 -2.28 13.19 16.01
N LEU A 54 -2.44 14.11 15.05
CA LEU A 54 -2.76 13.75 13.67
C LEU A 54 -1.68 12.84 13.10
N ARG A 55 -2.08 11.64 12.68
CA ARG A 55 -1.16 10.63 12.16
C ARG A 55 -1.47 10.25 10.73
N GLY A 56 -0.41 9.77 10.05
CA GLY A 56 -0.50 9.24 8.70
C GLY A 56 -1.44 8.04 8.58
N ARG A 57 -2.31 8.07 7.57
CA ARG A 57 -3.35 7.05 7.30
C ARG A 57 -2.93 6.00 6.24
N GLY A 58 -1.68 6.02 5.81
CA GLY A 58 -1.13 5.03 4.85
C GLY A 58 -0.48 3.80 5.51
N GLY A 59 -0.84 3.46 6.75
CA GLY A 59 -0.40 2.24 7.45
C GLY A 59 0.67 2.44 8.51
N ALA A 60 1.66 3.31 8.31
CA ALA A 60 2.78 3.49 9.25
C ALA A 60 2.42 4.34 10.49
N GLY A 61 1.33 5.10 10.48
CA GLY A 61 0.88 5.89 11.63
C GLY A 61 1.86 6.96 12.11
N PHE A 62 2.76 7.46 11.24
CA PHE A 62 3.77 8.44 11.63
C PHE A 62 3.13 9.81 11.92
N PRO A 63 3.52 10.53 13.02
CA PRO A 63 2.95 11.82 13.36
C PRO A 63 3.14 12.86 12.26
N PHE A 64 2.06 13.51 11.82
CA PHE A 64 2.09 14.48 10.72
C PHE A 64 2.92 15.71 11.08
N ALA A 65 2.76 16.27 12.30
CA ALA A 65 3.53 17.42 12.77
C ALA A 65 5.05 17.17 12.71
N ARG A 66 5.51 15.96 13.07
CA ARG A 66 6.93 15.61 12.95
C ARG A 66 7.43 15.55 11.51
N LYS A 67 6.59 15.11 10.56
CA LYS A 67 6.95 15.16 9.13
C LYS A 67 7.07 16.60 8.64
N LEU A 68 6.09 17.43 8.99
CA LEU A 68 6.06 18.85 8.64
C LEU A 68 7.30 19.57 9.18
N ALA A 69 7.57 19.40 10.48
CA ALA A 69 8.73 19.99 11.15
C ALA A 69 10.07 19.53 10.54
N ALA A 70 10.18 18.26 10.12
CA ALA A 70 11.39 17.75 9.49
C ALA A 70 11.67 18.42 8.13
N VAL A 71 10.61 18.70 7.33
CA VAL A 71 10.73 19.43 6.07
C VAL A 71 11.08 20.89 6.31
N ALA A 72 10.36 21.57 7.23
CA ALA A 72 10.64 22.97 7.60
C ALA A 72 12.07 23.15 8.10
N ALA A 73 12.53 22.32 9.02
CA ALA A 73 13.90 22.37 9.54
C ALA A 73 14.98 22.10 8.46
N ARG A 74 14.63 21.45 7.36
CA ARG A 74 15.55 21.25 6.23
C ARG A 74 15.64 22.48 5.33
N LEU A 75 14.53 23.22 5.18
CA LEU A 75 14.49 24.50 4.48
C LEU A 75 15.31 25.56 5.24
N ASP A 76 15.13 25.67 6.57
CA ASP A 76 15.83 26.63 7.42
C ASP A 76 17.37 26.47 7.39
N ARG A 77 17.87 25.26 7.20
CA ARG A 77 19.32 24.96 7.12
C ARG A 77 19.97 25.37 5.81
N GLY A 78 19.25 26.02 4.90
CA GLY A 78 19.83 26.59 3.68
C GLY A 78 20.57 25.60 2.78
N GLY A 79 20.16 24.34 2.78
CA GLY A 79 20.69 23.37 1.82
C GLY A 79 22.15 22.94 2.06
N ASP A 80 22.57 22.73 3.32
CA ASP A 80 23.84 22.05 3.62
C ASP A 80 24.00 20.80 2.71
N PRO A 81 25.08 20.68 1.96
CA PRO A 81 25.23 19.60 0.99
C PRO A 81 25.15 18.25 1.71
N LEU A 82 24.28 17.37 1.19
CA LEU A 82 24.35 15.95 1.54
C LEU A 82 25.78 15.44 1.25
N PRO A 83 26.30 14.47 2.02
CA PRO A 83 27.58 13.84 1.76
C PRO A 83 27.73 13.47 0.28
N GLU A 84 28.94 13.60 -0.27
CA GLU A 84 29.22 13.46 -1.72
C GLU A 84 28.65 12.19 -2.36
N GLU A 85 28.59 11.10 -1.60
CA GLU A 85 28.03 9.80 -2.02
C GLU A 85 26.54 9.82 -2.35
N ARG A 86 25.79 10.89 -2.02
CA ARG A 86 24.34 11.03 -2.24
C ARG A 86 23.99 12.13 -3.25
N ARG A 87 24.97 12.65 -3.99
CA ARG A 87 24.76 13.76 -4.93
C ARG A 87 24.19 13.25 -6.26
N GLY A 88 22.87 13.33 -6.42
CA GLY A 88 22.24 13.56 -7.72
C GLY A 88 22.33 15.05 -8.09
N ARG A 89 21.91 15.40 -9.31
CA ARG A 89 21.90 16.76 -9.87
C ARG A 89 21.53 17.82 -8.81
N ARG A 90 22.40 18.79 -8.56
CA ARG A 90 22.16 19.91 -7.63
C ARG A 90 20.93 20.69 -8.07
N VAL A 91 19.88 20.67 -7.24
CA VAL A 91 18.82 21.66 -7.25
C VAL A 91 19.00 22.48 -5.97
N PRO A 92 18.93 23.81 -6.01
CA PRO A 92 18.94 24.62 -4.79
C PRO A 92 17.81 24.15 -3.87
N ALA A 93 18.11 23.89 -2.60
CA ALA A 93 17.13 23.43 -1.61
C ALA A 93 16.26 24.60 -1.08
N GLU A 94 15.93 25.55 -1.94
CA GLU A 94 15.22 26.78 -1.58
C GLU A 94 13.70 26.58 -1.56
N ASP A 95 13.19 25.44 -2.02
CA ASP A 95 11.76 25.20 -2.15
C ASP A 95 11.37 23.76 -1.73
N ALA A 96 10.25 23.62 -1.03
CA ALA A 96 9.71 22.32 -0.66
C ALA A 96 8.75 21.78 -1.73
N VAL A 97 8.46 20.48 -1.68
CA VAL A 97 7.41 19.85 -2.48
C VAL A 97 6.43 19.11 -1.57
N VAL A 98 5.13 19.33 -1.77
CA VAL A 98 4.09 18.53 -1.11
C VAL A 98 3.61 17.44 -2.06
N VAL A 99 3.66 16.19 -1.62
CA VAL A 99 3.22 15.03 -2.40
C VAL A 99 2.07 14.33 -1.71
N VAL A 100 0.92 14.32 -2.37
CA VAL A 100 -0.23 13.49 -1.99
C VAL A 100 0.02 12.09 -2.55
N ASN A 101 0.19 11.12 -1.66
CA ASN A 101 0.30 9.72 -2.02
C ASN A 101 -1.10 9.10 -2.12
N GLY A 102 -1.61 9.00 -3.33
CA GLY A 102 -2.85 8.34 -3.70
C GLY A 102 -2.63 7.00 -4.40
N ALA A 103 -1.42 6.43 -4.27
CA ALA A 103 -1.16 5.06 -4.67
C ALA A 103 -1.87 4.10 -3.71
N GLU A 104 -2.61 3.17 -4.24
CA GLU A 104 -3.42 2.20 -3.51
C GLU A 104 -3.12 0.79 -4.01
N GLY A 105 -1.81 0.44 -4.04
CA GLY A 105 -1.31 -0.85 -4.51
C GLY A 105 -1.79 -2.08 -3.73
N GLU A 106 -2.53 -1.89 -2.65
CA GLU A 106 -3.16 -2.93 -1.85
C GLU A 106 -4.50 -3.36 -2.51
N PRO A 107 -4.63 -4.59 -3.03
CA PRO A 107 -5.80 -4.99 -3.84
C PRO A 107 -7.15 -4.91 -3.13
N GLY A 108 -7.13 -5.02 -1.80
CA GLY A 108 -8.32 -4.91 -0.95
C GLY A 108 -8.67 -3.49 -0.54
N SER A 109 -7.95 -2.45 -1.01
CA SER A 109 -8.19 -1.06 -0.64
C SER A 109 -9.00 -0.31 -1.70
N ALA A 110 -9.81 0.66 -1.25
CA ALA A 110 -10.56 1.56 -2.11
C ALA A 110 -10.72 2.96 -1.50
N LYS A 111 -10.22 3.20 -0.28
CA LYS A 111 -10.49 4.43 0.48
C LYS A 111 -9.88 5.68 -0.14
N ASP A 112 -8.65 5.59 -0.61
CA ASP A 112 -7.93 6.72 -1.21
C ASP A 112 -8.49 7.03 -2.60
N ARG A 113 -8.83 6.00 -3.39
CA ARG A 113 -9.54 6.14 -4.67
C ARG A 113 -10.91 6.81 -4.48
N VAL A 114 -11.68 6.41 -3.46
CA VAL A 114 -12.98 7.03 -3.15
C VAL A 114 -12.81 8.52 -2.83
N LEU A 115 -11.85 8.89 -1.97
CA LEU A 115 -11.59 10.30 -1.66
C LEU A 115 -11.18 11.10 -2.89
N LEU A 116 -10.23 10.60 -3.67
CA LEU A 116 -9.73 11.29 -4.86
C LEU A 116 -10.78 11.40 -5.97
N THR A 117 -11.70 10.43 -6.02
CA THR A 117 -12.79 10.44 -7.02
C THR A 117 -13.95 11.34 -6.58
N ARG A 118 -14.38 11.24 -5.31
CA ARG A 118 -15.62 11.87 -4.83
C ARG A 118 -15.41 13.20 -4.10
N ALA A 119 -14.30 13.37 -3.36
CA ALA A 119 -13.95 14.58 -2.62
C ALA A 119 -12.53 15.09 -2.93
N PRO A 120 -12.15 15.26 -4.24
CA PRO A 120 -10.79 15.67 -4.60
C PRO A 120 -10.39 17.03 -3.99
N HIS A 121 -11.35 17.94 -3.84
CA HIS A 121 -11.11 19.26 -3.24
C HIS A 121 -10.72 19.19 -1.77
N LEU A 122 -11.29 18.25 -0.99
CA LEU A 122 -10.94 18.07 0.42
C LEU A 122 -9.47 17.64 0.56
N VAL A 123 -9.01 16.75 -0.31
CA VAL A 123 -7.61 16.32 -0.37
C VAL A 123 -6.69 17.48 -0.79
N LEU A 124 -7.09 18.24 -1.80
CA LEU A 124 -6.34 19.41 -2.28
C LEU A 124 -6.29 20.51 -1.21
N ASP A 125 -7.34 20.71 -0.42
CA ASP A 125 -7.33 21.65 0.72
C ASP A 125 -6.22 21.30 1.69
N GLY A 126 -6.15 20.05 2.14
CA GLY A 126 -5.10 19.63 3.05
C GLY A 126 -3.70 19.75 2.45
N ALA A 127 -3.54 19.44 1.17
CA ALA A 127 -2.28 19.62 0.47
C ALA A 127 -1.88 21.08 0.36
N GLN A 128 -2.84 21.99 0.09
CA GLN A 128 -2.60 23.43 0.02
C GLN A 128 -2.29 24.05 1.37
N ILE A 129 -3.00 23.63 2.44
CA ILE A 129 -2.68 24.02 3.82
C ILE A 129 -1.22 23.69 4.14
N ALA A 130 -0.80 22.47 3.83
CA ALA A 130 0.57 22.03 4.09
C ALA A 130 1.59 22.77 3.21
N ALA A 131 1.25 23.05 1.96
CA ALA A 131 2.11 23.79 1.03
C ALA A 131 2.28 25.26 1.47
N ALA A 132 1.18 25.93 1.82
CA ALA A 132 1.21 27.30 2.34
C ALA A 132 2.03 27.39 3.64
N ALA A 133 1.88 26.42 4.56
CA ALA A 133 2.65 26.34 5.79
C ALA A 133 4.16 26.19 5.53
N LEU A 134 4.56 25.54 4.45
CA LEU A 134 5.97 25.38 4.04
C LEU A 134 6.45 26.49 3.08
N GLY A 135 5.62 27.48 2.75
CA GLY A 135 5.97 28.56 1.84
C GLY A 135 6.17 28.13 0.39
N THR A 136 5.51 27.07 -0.06
CA THR A 136 5.63 26.53 -1.43
C THR A 136 4.29 26.46 -2.14
N GLU A 137 4.31 26.52 -3.47
CA GLU A 137 3.15 26.23 -4.33
C GLU A 137 3.26 24.86 -5.03
N ARG A 138 4.38 24.13 -4.83
CA ARG A 138 4.67 22.88 -5.52
C ARG A 138 3.90 21.71 -4.91
N VAL A 139 2.75 21.39 -5.49
CA VAL A 139 1.90 20.25 -5.10
C VAL A 139 1.89 19.20 -6.19
N VAL A 140 2.10 17.94 -5.82
CA VAL A 140 2.01 16.78 -6.70
C VAL A 140 1.02 15.79 -6.13
N VAL A 141 0.08 15.30 -6.94
CA VAL A 141 -0.82 14.21 -6.58
C VAL A 141 -0.45 12.98 -7.38
N ALA A 142 0.08 11.97 -6.69
CA ALA A 142 0.49 10.71 -7.30
C ALA A 142 -0.65 9.69 -7.16
N VAL A 143 -1.12 9.12 -8.26
CA VAL A 143 -2.30 8.24 -8.33
C VAL A 143 -2.08 7.05 -9.27
N GLU A 144 -2.73 5.93 -8.99
CA GLU A 144 -2.74 4.74 -9.86
C GLU A 144 -4.02 4.63 -10.69
N ASP A 145 -5.17 5.04 -10.14
CA ASP A 145 -6.48 4.93 -10.77
C ASP A 145 -6.76 6.07 -11.77
N ASP A 146 -7.25 5.74 -12.96
CA ASP A 146 -7.57 6.73 -14.00
C ASP A 146 -8.77 7.61 -13.65
N GLY A 147 -9.76 7.07 -12.94
CA GLY A 147 -10.92 7.81 -12.45
C GLY A 147 -10.49 8.87 -11.44
N ALA A 148 -9.65 8.51 -10.49
CA ALA A 148 -9.04 9.40 -9.52
C ALA A 148 -8.20 10.50 -10.23
N ALA A 149 -7.38 10.11 -11.20
CA ALA A 149 -6.57 11.05 -11.97
C ALA A 149 -7.43 12.09 -12.72
N ARG A 150 -8.52 11.64 -13.37
CA ARG A 150 -9.47 12.55 -14.04
C ARG A 150 -10.14 13.50 -13.06
N SER A 151 -10.65 12.98 -11.94
CA SER A 151 -11.34 13.77 -10.91
C SER A 151 -10.43 14.84 -10.30
N VAL A 152 -9.18 14.47 -9.97
CA VAL A 152 -8.19 15.40 -9.39
C VAL A 152 -7.78 16.45 -10.41
N ARG A 153 -7.54 16.10 -11.71
CA ARG A 153 -7.25 17.10 -12.76
C ARG A 153 -8.39 18.09 -12.95
N ALA A 154 -9.64 17.61 -12.92
CA ALA A 154 -10.81 18.49 -12.95
C ALA A 154 -10.81 19.46 -11.76
N ALA A 155 -10.58 18.98 -10.54
CA ALA A 155 -10.53 19.81 -9.34
C ALA A 155 -9.38 20.84 -9.36
N ILE A 156 -8.23 20.48 -9.89
CA ILE A 156 -7.09 21.40 -10.11
C ILE A 156 -7.49 22.51 -11.09
N ALA A 157 -8.16 22.16 -12.19
CA ALA A 157 -8.63 23.12 -13.20
C ALA A 157 -9.73 24.03 -12.64
N GLU A 158 -10.72 23.51 -11.90
CA GLU A 158 -11.77 24.28 -11.24
C GLU A 158 -11.21 25.36 -10.30
N ARG A 159 -10.08 25.08 -9.64
CA ARG A 159 -9.38 26.03 -8.74
C ARG A 159 -8.26 26.83 -9.39
N ARG A 160 -7.84 26.49 -10.61
CA ARG A 160 -6.66 27.05 -11.29
C ARG A 160 -5.38 26.92 -10.45
N LEU A 161 -5.18 25.72 -9.84
CA LEU A 161 -4.02 25.47 -8.99
C LEU A 161 -2.77 25.13 -9.80
N PRO A 162 -1.57 25.55 -9.36
CA PRO A 162 -0.29 25.14 -9.94
C PRO A 162 0.12 23.74 -9.47
N ALA A 163 -0.81 22.78 -9.45
CA ALA A 163 -0.58 21.41 -9.02
C ALA A 163 -0.52 20.44 -10.20
N ARG A 164 0.25 19.36 -10.09
CA ARG A 164 0.33 18.34 -11.14
C ARG A 164 -0.10 16.97 -10.65
N VAL A 165 -0.67 16.17 -11.56
CA VAL A 165 -1.03 14.77 -11.32
C VAL A 165 -0.01 13.88 -12.02
N VAL A 166 0.56 12.94 -11.27
CA VAL A 166 1.48 11.91 -11.78
C VAL A 166 0.80 10.56 -11.71
N ARG A 167 0.72 9.87 -12.86
CA ARG A 167 0.23 8.48 -12.91
C ARG A 167 1.35 7.53 -12.51
N LEU A 168 1.03 6.61 -11.62
CA LEU A 168 1.90 5.52 -11.20
C LEU A 168 1.43 4.23 -11.86
N ALA A 169 2.36 3.32 -12.14
CA ALA A 169 2.00 1.95 -12.50
C ALA A 169 1.48 1.22 -11.25
N GLU A 170 0.44 0.43 -11.43
CA GLU A 170 -0.19 -0.34 -10.35
C GLU A 170 0.73 -1.49 -9.91
N ARG A 171 1.27 -1.38 -8.70
CA ARG A 171 2.10 -2.41 -8.06
C ARG A 171 1.86 -2.36 -6.55
N PHE A 172 1.94 -3.50 -5.89
CA PHE A 172 1.77 -3.56 -4.45
C PHE A 172 2.71 -2.59 -3.68
N VAL A 173 3.96 -2.46 -4.13
CA VAL A 173 4.98 -1.64 -3.47
C VAL A 173 5.04 -0.19 -3.96
N SER A 174 4.24 0.20 -4.97
CA SER A 174 4.26 1.56 -5.54
C SER A 174 3.85 2.65 -4.55
N GLY A 175 3.03 2.33 -3.55
CA GLY A 175 2.64 3.23 -2.46
C GLY A 175 3.72 3.45 -1.38
N GLU A 176 4.86 2.75 -1.44
CA GLU A 176 5.98 3.02 -0.55
C GLU A 176 6.59 4.40 -0.85
N SER A 177 6.96 5.15 0.19
CA SER A 177 7.38 6.55 0.05
C SER A 177 8.51 6.76 -0.97
N GLY A 178 9.53 5.89 -0.96
CA GLY A 178 10.64 5.97 -1.90
C GLY A 178 10.24 5.59 -3.32
N ALA A 179 9.28 4.67 -3.47
CA ALA A 179 8.73 4.28 -4.77
C ALA A 179 7.94 5.44 -5.40
N VAL A 180 7.09 6.11 -4.61
CA VAL A 180 6.34 7.30 -5.05
C VAL A 180 7.30 8.42 -5.49
N ILE A 181 8.30 8.76 -4.66
CA ILE A 181 9.29 9.80 -5.01
C ILE A 181 10.03 9.43 -6.30
N ARG A 182 10.47 8.17 -6.42
CA ARG A 182 11.16 7.70 -7.62
C ARG A 182 10.29 7.82 -8.87
N ALA A 183 9.01 7.48 -8.78
CA ALA A 183 8.08 7.60 -9.89
C ALA A 183 7.78 9.06 -10.25
N VAL A 184 7.60 9.93 -9.26
CA VAL A 184 7.42 11.38 -9.48
C VAL A 184 8.64 11.99 -10.17
N ASN A 185 9.84 11.46 -9.92
CA ASN A 185 11.09 11.82 -10.59
C ASN A 185 11.30 11.09 -11.95
N GLY A 186 10.28 10.41 -12.49
CA GLY A 186 10.31 9.77 -13.81
C GLY A 186 10.91 8.35 -13.83
N GLY A 187 11.14 7.74 -12.66
CA GLY A 187 11.63 6.36 -12.56
C GLY A 187 10.51 5.33 -12.34
N THR A 188 10.86 4.06 -12.30
CA THR A 188 9.91 2.96 -12.00
C THR A 188 9.41 3.07 -10.55
N PRO A 189 8.10 2.86 -10.26
CA PRO A 189 7.51 2.97 -8.92
C PRO A 189 7.84 1.76 -8.04
N ILE A 190 9.12 1.57 -7.73
CA ILE A 190 9.62 0.55 -6.81
C ILE A 190 10.52 1.20 -5.74
N PRO A 191 10.53 0.69 -4.50
CA PRO A 191 11.39 1.20 -3.45
C PRO A 191 12.85 1.23 -3.88
N PRO A 192 13.59 2.31 -3.62
CA PRO A 192 15.03 2.34 -3.87
C PRO A 192 15.76 1.41 -2.89
N GLY A 193 16.89 0.84 -3.31
CA GLY A 193 17.71 -0.03 -2.47
C GLY A 193 18.36 0.70 -1.28
N VAL A 194 18.36 2.03 -1.28
CA VAL A 194 18.92 2.88 -0.23
C VAL A 194 17.82 3.74 0.36
N LYS A 195 17.74 3.78 1.70
CA LYS A 195 16.77 4.62 2.41
C LYS A 195 17.24 6.07 2.44
N VAL A 196 16.56 6.93 1.67
CA VAL A 196 16.67 8.39 1.76
C VAL A 196 15.33 8.91 2.30
N ARG A 197 15.37 9.77 3.30
CA ARG A 197 14.14 10.40 3.80
C ARG A 197 13.65 11.44 2.79
N ALA A 198 12.36 11.41 2.47
CA ALA A 198 11.75 12.41 1.60
C ALA A 198 11.95 13.85 2.10
N SER A 199 11.97 14.05 3.45
CA SER A 199 12.27 15.33 4.08
C SER A 199 13.69 15.85 3.80
N ASP A 200 14.64 14.97 3.51
CA ASP A 200 16.03 15.33 3.25
C ASP A 200 16.28 15.58 1.76
N ALA A 201 15.83 14.65 0.90
CA ALA A 201 15.94 14.73 -0.54
C ALA A 201 14.84 13.86 -1.21
N GLY A 202 13.79 14.49 -1.70
CA GLY A 202 12.64 13.85 -2.33
C GLY A 202 12.50 14.17 -3.81
N VAL A 203 11.41 14.83 -4.18
CA VAL A 203 11.13 15.22 -5.56
C VAL A 203 12.13 16.25 -6.04
N ASP A 204 12.77 15.97 -7.19
CA ASP A 204 13.82 16.80 -7.78
C ASP A 204 14.99 17.10 -6.81
N GLY A 205 15.19 16.25 -5.78
CA GLY A 205 16.18 16.46 -4.73
C GLY A 205 15.76 17.45 -3.64
N CYS A 206 14.56 18.03 -3.72
CA CYS A 206 14.04 19.00 -2.76
C CYS A 206 13.50 18.32 -1.50
N PRO A 207 13.50 19.01 -0.32
CA PRO A 207 12.76 18.57 0.85
C PRO A 207 11.30 18.32 0.50
N THR A 208 10.79 17.13 0.80
CA THR A 208 9.46 16.74 0.35
C THR A 208 8.58 16.26 1.51
N LEU A 209 7.43 16.91 1.67
CA LEU A 209 6.37 16.45 2.56
C LEU A 209 5.48 15.46 1.80
N LEU A 210 5.73 14.17 1.99
CA LEU A 210 4.91 13.12 1.39
C LEU A 210 3.98 12.54 2.45
N SER A 211 2.67 12.52 2.17
CA SER A 211 1.69 11.87 3.04
C SER A 211 0.55 11.23 2.23
N ASN A 212 -0.18 10.32 2.88
CA ASN A 212 -1.31 9.62 2.27
C ASN A 212 -2.49 10.58 2.04
N THR A 213 -3.31 10.28 1.04
CA THR A 213 -4.53 11.00 0.63
C THR A 213 -5.44 11.33 1.82
N GLU A 214 -5.81 10.32 2.62
CA GLU A 214 -6.69 10.49 3.78
C GLU A 214 -6.06 11.42 4.83
N THR A 215 -4.74 11.40 4.98
CA THR A 215 -4.05 12.29 5.95
C THR A 215 -4.23 13.77 5.58
N PHE A 216 -4.14 14.11 4.30
CA PHE A 216 -4.38 15.49 3.86
C PHE A 216 -5.87 15.85 4.00
N ALA A 217 -6.79 14.96 3.66
CA ALA A 217 -8.22 15.19 3.89
C ALA A 217 -8.54 15.42 5.38
N GLN A 218 -7.93 14.65 6.29
CA GLN A 218 -8.04 14.85 7.73
C GLN A 218 -7.46 16.18 8.19
N LEU A 219 -6.34 16.64 7.61
CA LEU A 219 -5.77 17.95 7.89
C LEU A 219 -6.74 19.08 7.50
N ALA A 220 -7.39 18.97 6.36
CA ALA A 220 -8.40 19.93 5.91
C ALA A 220 -9.59 19.98 6.87
N VAL A 221 -10.12 18.82 7.27
CA VAL A 221 -11.22 18.71 8.25
C VAL A 221 -10.80 19.31 9.60
N LEU A 222 -9.60 18.99 10.08
CA LEU A 222 -9.07 19.54 11.34
C LEU A 222 -8.96 21.07 11.29
N THR A 223 -8.44 21.62 10.21
CA THR A 223 -8.29 23.06 10.04
C THR A 223 -9.65 23.76 9.95
N SER A 224 -10.64 23.13 9.29
CA SER A 224 -11.99 23.68 9.15
C SER A 224 -12.80 23.65 10.45
N LEU A 225 -12.72 22.53 11.21
CA LEU A 225 -13.51 22.35 12.44
C LEU A 225 -12.84 22.92 13.68
N GLY A 226 -11.52 23.03 13.67
CA GLY A 226 -10.72 23.24 14.87
C GLY A 226 -10.58 21.97 15.72
N PRO A 227 -9.64 21.98 16.68
CA PRO A 227 -9.26 20.79 17.43
C PRO A 227 -10.39 20.24 18.33
N ASP A 228 -11.21 21.09 18.94
CA ASP A 228 -12.27 20.67 19.86
C ASP A 228 -13.39 19.90 19.12
N LEU A 229 -13.89 20.45 18.02
CA LEU A 229 -14.90 19.76 17.20
C LEU A 229 -14.33 18.55 16.47
N TYR A 230 -13.05 18.61 16.11
CA TYR A 230 -12.38 17.42 15.56
C TYR A 230 -12.29 16.31 16.59
N ALA A 231 -11.99 16.63 17.84
CA ALA A 231 -11.89 15.68 18.95
C ALA A 231 -13.24 15.24 19.55
N ALA A 232 -14.36 15.82 19.10
CA ALA A 232 -15.69 15.43 19.57
C ALA A 232 -16.10 13.98 19.20
N VAL A 233 -15.36 13.34 18.27
CA VAL A 233 -15.51 11.92 17.92
C VAL A 233 -14.16 11.22 17.97
N GLY A 234 -14.18 9.91 18.11
CA GLY A 234 -12.97 9.09 18.27
C GLY A 234 -12.71 8.80 19.75
N THR A 235 -11.48 8.51 20.11
CA THR A 235 -11.04 8.31 21.49
C THR A 235 -10.24 9.53 21.98
N PRO A 236 -10.12 9.75 23.29
CA PRO A 236 -9.27 10.84 23.81
C PRO A 236 -7.82 10.79 23.31
N ASP A 237 -7.25 9.58 23.17
CA ASP A 237 -5.89 9.37 22.69
C ASP A 237 -5.76 9.40 21.16
N GLU A 238 -6.87 9.17 20.45
CA GLU A 238 -6.94 9.13 18.98
C GLU A 238 -8.27 9.72 18.52
N PRO A 239 -8.37 11.05 18.48
CA PRO A 239 -9.59 11.72 18.05
C PRO A 239 -9.78 11.65 16.53
N GLY A 240 -11.02 11.89 16.09
CA GLY A 240 -11.42 11.92 14.70
C GLY A 240 -11.91 10.58 14.16
N THR A 241 -12.01 10.52 12.85
CA THR A 241 -12.49 9.35 12.09
C THR A 241 -11.37 8.72 11.28
N THR A 242 -11.63 7.56 10.70
CA THR A 242 -10.79 6.92 9.69
C THR A 242 -11.65 6.24 8.64
N LEU A 243 -11.13 6.13 7.43
CA LEU A 243 -11.73 5.34 6.37
C LEU A 243 -11.23 3.89 6.42
N LEU A 244 -12.15 2.97 6.25
CA LEU A 244 -11.90 1.54 6.22
C LEU A 244 -12.42 0.97 4.91
N THR A 245 -11.70 0.02 4.31
CA THR A 245 -12.26 -0.81 3.24
C THR A 245 -12.55 -2.20 3.79
N VAL A 246 -13.82 -2.61 3.75
CA VAL A 246 -14.30 -3.90 4.26
C VAL A 246 -14.64 -4.80 3.08
N GLY A 247 -14.12 -6.02 3.08
CA GLY A 247 -14.34 -7.00 2.03
C GLY A 247 -13.90 -6.56 0.62
N GLY A 248 -13.05 -5.53 0.52
CA GLY A 248 -12.55 -5.00 -0.75
C GLY A 248 -13.54 -4.13 -1.54
N THR A 249 -14.80 -4.03 -1.12
CA THR A 249 -15.89 -3.38 -1.88
C THR A 249 -16.68 -2.33 -1.12
N ARG A 250 -16.55 -2.25 0.20
CA ARG A 250 -17.27 -1.27 1.03
C ARG A 250 -16.29 -0.33 1.72
N VAL A 251 -16.43 0.97 1.49
CA VAL A 251 -15.68 2.00 2.20
C VAL A 251 -16.56 2.58 3.30
N ILE A 252 -16.10 2.50 4.53
CA ILE A 252 -16.83 2.96 5.72
C ILE A 252 -15.99 4.00 6.45
N GLU A 253 -16.57 5.16 6.72
CA GLU A 253 -16.01 6.11 7.68
C GLU A 253 -16.47 5.75 9.08
N ALA A 254 -15.54 5.57 10.01
CA ALA A 254 -15.84 5.23 11.38
C ALA A 254 -15.02 6.09 12.36
N PRO A 255 -15.59 6.48 13.53
CA PRO A 255 -14.80 7.06 14.61
C PRO A 255 -13.67 6.12 15.04
N LEU A 256 -12.50 6.68 15.33
CA LEU A 256 -11.43 5.89 15.92
C LEU A 256 -11.87 5.32 17.28
N GLY A 257 -11.55 4.05 17.54
CA GLY A 257 -12.03 3.32 18.72
C GLY A 257 -13.30 2.50 18.50
N THR A 258 -14.01 2.67 17.38
CA THR A 258 -15.17 1.81 17.03
C THR A 258 -14.77 0.34 17.10
N ARG A 259 -15.63 -0.51 17.66
CA ARG A 259 -15.35 -1.95 17.74
C ARG A 259 -15.31 -2.57 16.34
N LEU A 260 -14.35 -3.44 16.11
CA LEU A 260 -14.23 -4.13 14.82
C LEU A 260 -15.51 -4.93 14.48
N ALA A 261 -16.11 -5.56 15.49
CA ALA A 261 -17.37 -6.28 15.31
C ALA A 261 -18.52 -5.38 14.84
N ASP A 262 -18.60 -4.13 15.33
CA ASP A 262 -19.64 -3.18 14.92
C ASP A 262 -19.44 -2.72 13.46
N VAL A 263 -18.19 -2.57 13.03
CA VAL A 263 -17.87 -2.27 11.62
C VAL A 263 -18.27 -3.43 10.71
N LEU A 264 -17.94 -4.66 11.07
CA LEU A 264 -18.33 -5.85 10.32
C LEU A 264 -19.85 -5.99 10.24
N ALA A 265 -20.55 -5.80 11.36
CA ALA A 265 -22.01 -5.83 11.42
C ALA A 265 -22.64 -4.74 10.53
N SER A 266 -22.10 -3.51 10.52
CA SER A 266 -22.59 -2.43 9.65
C SER A 266 -22.41 -2.71 8.15
N CYS A 267 -21.59 -3.67 7.82
CA CYS A 267 -21.34 -4.13 6.44
C CYS A 267 -22.05 -5.44 6.10
N ASP A 268 -22.89 -6.00 6.97
CA ASP A 268 -23.49 -7.34 6.82
C ASP A 268 -22.43 -8.41 6.46
N THR A 269 -21.26 -8.29 7.09
CA THR A 269 -20.11 -9.12 6.77
C THR A 269 -19.77 -9.98 7.98
N PRO A 270 -20.08 -11.29 7.97
CA PRO A 270 -19.76 -12.18 9.07
C PRO A 270 -18.24 -12.37 9.20
N ALA A 271 -17.78 -12.62 10.43
CA ALA A 271 -16.42 -13.00 10.76
C ALA A 271 -16.39 -14.47 11.19
N ASP A 272 -16.61 -15.37 10.24
CA ASP A 272 -16.84 -16.79 10.52
C ASP A 272 -15.55 -17.49 11.00
N GLN A 273 -14.43 -17.26 10.32
CA GLN A 273 -13.14 -17.83 10.72
C GLN A 273 -12.27 -16.78 11.42
N ALA A 274 -11.51 -16.06 10.67
CA ALA A 274 -10.64 -14.98 11.13
C ALA A 274 -10.76 -13.77 10.21
N VAL A 275 -10.29 -12.62 10.69
CA VAL A 275 -10.33 -11.35 9.95
C VAL A 275 -8.89 -10.86 9.77
N LEU A 276 -8.51 -10.58 8.54
CA LEU A 276 -7.28 -9.88 8.24
C LEU A 276 -7.50 -8.38 8.41
N VAL A 277 -6.73 -7.75 9.27
CA VAL A 277 -6.80 -6.30 9.52
C VAL A 277 -5.48 -5.63 9.16
N GLY A 278 -5.58 -4.53 8.41
CA GLY A 278 -4.43 -3.73 7.95
C GLY A 278 -3.89 -4.12 6.58
N GLY A 279 -4.61 -4.95 5.82
CA GLY A 279 -4.24 -5.43 4.50
C GLY A 279 -3.22 -6.58 4.51
N TYR A 280 -2.59 -6.84 3.38
CA TYR A 280 -1.64 -7.97 3.22
C TYR A 280 -0.30 -7.76 3.93
N HIS A 281 -0.05 -6.58 4.45
CA HIS A 281 1.00 -6.32 5.44
C HIS A 281 0.47 -6.25 6.87
N GLY A 282 -0.81 -6.57 7.08
CA GLY A 282 -1.50 -6.58 8.36
C GLY A 282 -1.35 -7.90 9.12
N GLN A 283 -2.40 -8.24 9.87
CA GLN A 283 -2.41 -9.40 10.77
C GLN A 283 -3.78 -10.08 10.77
N TRP A 284 -3.78 -11.38 10.87
CA TRP A 284 -4.96 -12.18 11.11
C TRP A 284 -5.36 -12.14 12.59
N LEU A 285 -6.63 -11.90 12.83
CA LEU A 285 -7.25 -11.94 14.15
C LEU A 285 -8.30 -13.04 14.19
N GLY A 286 -8.13 -14.03 15.05
CA GLY A 286 -9.16 -15.03 15.30
C GLY A 286 -10.41 -14.43 15.98
N PRO A 287 -11.55 -15.14 16.04
CA PRO A 287 -12.85 -14.63 16.48
C PRO A 287 -12.82 -13.96 17.86
N GLU A 288 -12.12 -14.53 18.83
CA GLU A 288 -11.99 -13.96 20.18
C GLU A 288 -11.27 -12.61 20.18
N ARG A 289 -10.22 -12.45 19.35
CA ARG A 289 -9.49 -11.19 19.20
C ARG A 289 -10.34 -10.16 18.47
N VAL A 290 -11.09 -10.56 17.44
CA VAL A 290 -12.06 -9.70 16.71
C VAL A 290 -13.09 -9.11 17.66
N ALA A 291 -13.69 -9.92 18.53
CA ALA A 291 -14.70 -9.48 19.49
C ALA A 291 -14.20 -8.40 20.47
N ARG A 292 -12.88 -8.39 20.76
CA ARG A 292 -12.24 -7.42 21.67
C ARG A 292 -11.54 -6.26 20.96
N ALA A 293 -11.41 -6.32 19.64
CA ALA A 293 -10.67 -5.34 18.86
C ALA A 293 -11.44 -4.02 18.77
N GLY A 294 -10.75 -2.90 19.08
CA GLY A 294 -11.22 -1.55 18.78
C GLY A 294 -10.28 -0.90 17.76
N LEU A 295 -10.83 -0.15 16.82
CA LEU A 295 -10.11 0.47 15.69
C LEU A 295 -9.32 1.71 16.14
N SER A 296 -8.45 1.53 17.12
CA SER A 296 -7.45 2.50 17.58
C SER A 296 -6.11 1.79 17.75
N ARG A 297 -5.01 2.54 17.82
CA ARG A 297 -3.68 1.96 18.06
C ARG A 297 -3.63 1.17 19.37
N ARG A 298 -4.26 1.71 20.42
CA ARG A 298 -4.34 1.06 21.73
C ARG A 298 -5.21 -0.20 21.67
N GLY A 299 -6.41 -0.07 21.11
CA GLY A 299 -7.35 -1.21 21.00
C GLY A 299 -6.81 -2.35 20.13
N MET A 300 -6.23 -2.02 18.99
CA MET A 300 -5.61 -3.02 18.11
C MET A 300 -4.36 -3.65 18.72
N ARG A 301 -3.50 -2.86 19.39
CA ARG A 301 -2.31 -3.40 20.07
C ARG A 301 -2.69 -4.39 21.19
N ALA A 302 -3.79 -4.16 21.89
CA ALA A 302 -4.26 -5.04 22.95
C ALA A 302 -4.63 -6.45 22.44
N VAL A 303 -4.95 -6.59 21.16
CA VAL A 303 -5.24 -7.87 20.49
C VAL A 303 -4.12 -8.33 19.54
N GLY A 304 -2.94 -7.70 19.62
CA GLY A 304 -1.79 -8.02 18.77
C GLY A 304 -1.94 -7.57 17.33
N GLY A 305 -2.84 -6.62 17.03
CA GLY A 305 -3.12 -6.12 15.70
C GLY A 305 -2.70 -4.66 15.47
N THR A 306 -2.92 -4.18 14.24
CA THR A 306 -2.80 -2.77 13.84
C THR A 306 -3.92 -2.41 12.86
N VAL A 307 -4.41 -1.17 12.89
CA VAL A 307 -5.38 -0.69 11.88
C VAL A 307 -4.75 -0.69 10.48
N GLY A 308 -3.43 -0.46 10.41
CA GLY A 308 -2.68 -0.44 9.16
C GLY A 308 -3.22 0.59 8.17
N ALA A 309 -3.43 0.16 6.93
CA ALA A 309 -4.01 0.97 5.86
C ALA A 309 -5.56 1.02 5.88
N GLY A 310 -6.19 0.52 6.95
CA GLY A 310 -7.65 0.55 7.08
C GLY A 310 -8.38 -0.53 6.27
N ILE A 311 -7.71 -1.63 5.95
CA ILE A 311 -8.30 -2.73 5.19
C ILE A 311 -8.73 -3.83 6.16
N ILE A 312 -9.96 -4.33 5.98
CA ILE A 312 -10.56 -5.38 6.80
C ILE A 312 -11.11 -6.45 5.86
N LEU A 313 -10.51 -7.64 5.88
CA LEU A 313 -10.88 -8.77 5.02
C LEU A 313 -11.25 -9.99 5.88
N PRO A 314 -12.54 -10.23 6.13
CA PRO A 314 -13.01 -11.47 6.75
C PRO A 314 -12.80 -12.66 5.83
N LEU A 315 -12.46 -13.81 6.39
CA LEU A 315 -12.34 -15.06 5.67
C LEU A 315 -13.58 -15.93 5.91
N PRO A 316 -14.35 -16.29 4.87
CA PRO A 316 -15.51 -17.18 4.99
C PRO A 316 -15.11 -18.62 5.36
N ASP A 317 -16.00 -19.34 6.06
CA ASP A 317 -15.78 -20.73 6.51
C ASP A 317 -15.56 -21.73 5.38
N GLY A 318 -16.14 -21.50 4.20
CA GLY A 318 -16.11 -22.43 3.08
C GLY A 318 -14.78 -22.57 2.35
N THR A 319 -13.81 -21.66 2.59
CA THR A 319 -12.50 -21.67 1.90
C THR A 319 -11.38 -22.20 2.77
N CYS A 320 -10.38 -22.85 2.15
CA CYS A 320 -9.16 -23.28 2.84
C CYS A 320 -8.30 -22.07 3.23
N PRO A 321 -8.04 -21.81 4.53
CA PRO A 321 -7.24 -20.66 4.95
C PRO A 321 -5.78 -20.76 4.51
N LEU A 322 -5.16 -21.95 4.57
CA LEU A 322 -3.79 -22.13 4.11
C LEU A 322 -3.66 -21.87 2.61
N GLY A 323 -4.63 -22.33 1.82
CA GLY A 323 -4.66 -22.06 0.39
C GLY A 323 -4.75 -20.57 0.06
N GLU A 324 -5.65 -19.84 0.77
CA GLU A 324 -5.77 -18.38 0.60
C GLU A 324 -4.48 -17.65 1.03
N VAL A 325 -3.89 -18.02 2.17
CA VAL A 325 -2.64 -17.45 2.67
C VAL A 325 -1.48 -17.69 1.70
N THR A 326 -1.36 -18.92 1.17
CA THR A 326 -0.32 -19.29 0.20
C THR A 326 -0.46 -18.51 -1.09
N ARG A 327 -1.71 -18.35 -1.59
CA ARG A 327 -2.02 -17.55 -2.78
C ARG A 327 -1.59 -16.09 -2.62
N ILE A 328 -1.91 -15.48 -1.48
CA ILE A 328 -1.52 -14.08 -1.19
C ILE A 328 0.00 -13.98 -0.98
N ALA A 329 0.64 -14.92 -0.27
CA ALA A 329 2.09 -14.92 -0.10
C ALA A 329 2.83 -15.02 -1.44
N SER A 330 2.31 -15.82 -2.38
CA SER A 330 2.82 -15.93 -3.76
C SER A 330 2.71 -14.60 -4.50
N TYR A 331 1.56 -13.94 -4.42
CA TYR A 331 1.36 -12.60 -4.97
C TYR A 331 2.36 -11.60 -4.39
N LEU A 332 2.52 -11.54 -3.06
CA LEU A 332 3.45 -10.62 -2.41
C LEU A 332 4.90 -10.89 -2.82
N ALA A 333 5.30 -12.14 -2.99
CA ALA A 333 6.63 -12.49 -3.49
C ALA A 333 6.84 -11.97 -4.92
N ALA A 334 5.86 -12.16 -5.81
CA ALA A 334 5.90 -11.68 -7.20
C ALA A 334 5.89 -10.14 -7.29
N GLN A 335 5.18 -9.45 -6.39
CA GLN A 335 5.08 -7.99 -6.35
C GLN A 335 6.25 -7.29 -5.62
N SER A 336 7.26 -8.03 -5.21
CA SER A 336 8.43 -7.46 -4.54
C SER A 336 9.28 -6.60 -5.49
N ALA A 337 10.04 -5.64 -4.92
CA ALA A 337 11.00 -4.87 -5.70
C ALA A 337 12.27 -5.66 -6.07
N GLY A 338 12.48 -6.84 -5.49
CA GLY A 338 13.61 -7.73 -5.76
C GLY A 338 15.01 -7.17 -5.49
N GLN A 339 15.12 -6.01 -4.82
CA GLN A 339 16.39 -5.28 -4.68
C GLN A 339 17.22 -5.68 -3.45
N CYS A 340 16.68 -6.53 -2.58
CA CYS A 340 17.39 -7.01 -1.40
C CYS A 340 17.22 -8.51 -1.22
N GLY A 341 18.14 -9.15 -0.48
CA GLY A 341 18.10 -10.59 -0.22
C GLY A 341 16.76 -11.09 0.33
N PRO A 342 16.15 -10.41 1.32
CA PRO A 342 14.83 -10.80 1.82
C PRO A 342 13.74 -10.91 0.75
N CYS A 343 13.72 -10.01 -0.24
CA CYS A 343 12.76 -10.10 -1.35
C CYS A 343 13.15 -11.17 -2.36
N ARG A 344 14.42 -11.18 -2.79
CA ARG A 344 14.89 -12.03 -3.89
C ARG A 344 14.96 -13.52 -3.53
N LEU A 345 15.35 -13.82 -2.30
CA LEU A 345 15.54 -15.19 -1.80
C LEU A 345 14.52 -15.55 -0.73
N GLY A 346 14.29 -14.64 0.22
CA GLY A 346 13.48 -14.94 1.41
C GLY A 346 12.00 -15.13 1.10
N LEU A 347 11.36 -14.27 0.30
CA LEU A 347 9.94 -14.41 -0.03
C LEU A 347 9.63 -15.67 -0.84
N PRO A 348 10.40 -16.06 -1.87
CA PRO A 348 10.24 -17.36 -2.53
C PRO A 348 10.39 -18.55 -1.56
N ASP A 349 11.30 -18.47 -0.57
CA ASP A 349 11.45 -19.52 0.45
C ASP A 349 10.21 -19.62 1.34
N VAL A 350 9.61 -18.51 1.74
CA VAL A 350 8.35 -18.47 2.49
C VAL A 350 7.23 -19.17 1.71
N VAL A 351 7.09 -18.84 0.42
CA VAL A 351 6.06 -19.46 -0.45
C VAL A 351 6.29 -20.96 -0.57
N ARG A 352 7.54 -21.39 -0.77
CA ARG A 352 7.88 -22.81 -0.87
C ARG A 352 7.54 -23.58 0.43
N ALA A 353 7.86 -23.01 1.58
CA ALA A 353 7.56 -23.59 2.88
C ALA A 353 6.05 -23.66 3.15
N LEU A 354 5.27 -22.63 2.73
CA LEU A 354 3.81 -22.64 2.83
C LEU A 354 3.16 -23.70 1.93
N ASN A 355 3.61 -23.83 0.67
CA ASN A 355 3.12 -24.89 -0.21
C ASN A 355 3.40 -26.27 0.37
N ALA A 356 4.63 -26.52 0.83
CA ALA A 356 4.98 -27.81 1.45
C ALA A 356 4.11 -28.11 2.69
N LEU A 357 3.81 -27.11 3.53
CA LEU A 357 2.92 -27.25 4.68
C LEU A 357 1.47 -27.52 4.25
N ALA A 358 0.97 -26.82 3.23
CA ALA A 358 -0.38 -27.00 2.72
C ALA A 358 -0.59 -28.40 2.10
N ASP A 359 0.46 -28.97 1.51
CA ASP A 359 0.46 -30.31 0.92
C ASP A 359 0.80 -31.44 1.93
N GLY A 360 0.96 -31.11 3.21
CA GLY A 360 1.27 -32.08 4.29
C GLY A 360 2.72 -32.57 4.31
N GLY A 361 3.60 -32.04 3.46
CA GLY A 361 5.02 -32.41 3.38
C GLY A 361 5.98 -31.50 4.14
N GLY A 362 5.47 -30.40 4.74
CA GLY A 362 6.27 -29.39 5.44
C GLY A 362 5.96 -29.27 6.92
N SER A 363 6.67 -28.37 7.59
CA SER A 363 6.44 -28.08 9.01
C SER A 363 6.19 -26.58 9.26
N VAL A 364 5.48 -26.29 10.36
CA VAL A 364 5.28 -24.92 10.84
C VAL A 364 6.61 -24.22 11.11
N ASP A 365 7.61 -24.97 11.60
CA ASP A 365 8.94 -24.42 11.91
C ASP A 365 9.72 -24.05 10.64
N ASP A 366 9.49 -24.74 9.52
CA ASP A 366 10.07 -24.35 8.23
C ASP A 366 9.51 -22.99 7.76
N VAL A 367 8.19 -22.81 7.87
CA VAL A 367 7.54 -21.54 7.55
C VAL A 367 8.02 -20.41 8.48
N ARG A 368 8.09 -20.67 9.81
CA ARG A 368 8.60 -19.69 10.79
C ARG A 368 10.04 -19.30 10.50
N ARG A 369 10.88 -20.26 10.18
CA ARG A 369 12.30 -20.04 9.83
C ARG A 369 12.42 -19.20 8.56
N ALA A 370 11.72 -19.56 7.48
CA ALA A 370 11.74 -18.84 6.22
C ALA A 370 11.27 -17.39 6.40
N ALA A 371 10.14 -17.16 7.09
CA ALA A 371 9.61 -15.83 7.38
C ALA A 371 10.54 -15.01 8.31
N GLY A 372 11.29 -15.67 9.20
CA GLY A 372 12.21 -15.03 10.14
C GLY A 372 13.50 -14.52 9.52
N ILE A 373 14.03 -15.19 8.48
CA ILE A 373 15.35 -14.89 7.89
C ILE A 373 15.43 -13.46 7.34
N GLY A 374 14.36 -12.98 6.71
CA GLY A 374 14.30 -11.66 6.09
C GLY A 374 13.96 -10.51 7.02
N ARG A 375 13.53 -10.80 8.26
CA ARG A 375 12.96 -9.79 9.17
C ARG A 375 13.99 -8.72 9.57
N GLY A 376 13.60 -7.44 9.41
CA GLY A 376 14.44 -6.26 9.72
C GLY A 376 15.60 -6.03 8.75
N ARG A 377 15.74 -6.86 7.70
CA ARG A 377 16.85 -6.83 6.73
C ARG A 377 16.46 -6.24 5.38
N GLY A 378 15.16 -5.95 5.17
CA GLY A 378 14.66 -5.36 3.94
C GLY A 378 15.07 -3.90 3.75
N ALA A 379 15.27 -3.49 2.51
CA ALA A 379 15.41 -2.07 2.14
C ALA A 379 14.12 -1.28 2.38
N CYS A 380 12.96 -1.94 2.31
CA CYS A 380 11.64 -1.42 2.70
C CYS A 380 10.95 -2.39 3.67
N SER A 381 9.70 -2.08 4.05
CA SER A 381 8.94 -2.91 5.00
C SER A 381 8.21 -4.10 4.35
N HIS A 382 8.35 -4.33 3.05
CA HIS A 382 7.62 -5.38 2.34
C HIS A 382 7.90 -6.80 2.87
N PRO A 383 9.17 -7.24 3.09
CA PRO A 383 9.43 -8.55 3.67
C PRO A 383 8.89 -8.70 5.09
N ASP A 384 8.98 -7.65 5.92
CA ASP A 384 8.48 -7.67 7.29
C ASP A 384 6.96 -7.73 7.35
N GLY A 385 6.27 -7.04 6.42
CA GLY A 385 4.83 -7.09 6.27
C GLY A 385 4.36 -8.48 5.85
N THR A 386 4.98 -9.07 4.84
CA THR A 386 4.69 -10.43 4.39
C THR A 386 4.93 -11.47 5.50
N ALA A 387 6.05 -11.35 6.23
CA ALA A 387 6.32 -12.23 7.37
C ALA A 387 5.25 -12.13 8.45
N ARG A 388 4.78 -10.91 8.77
CA ARG A 388 3.70 -10.69 9.75
C ARG A 388 2.39 -11.33 9.29
N PHE A 389 2.00 -11.12 8.04
CA PHE A 389 0.82 -11.73 7.44
C PHE A 389 0.85 -13.25 7.57
N VAL A 390 1.95 -13.89 7.18
CA VAL A 390 2.10 -15.36 7.22
C VAL A 390 2.14 -15.89 8.66
N LEU A 391 2.94 -15.30 9.53
CA LEU A 391 3.09 -15.77 10.91
C LEU A 391 1.80 -15.64 11.72
N SER A 392 1.05 -14.55 11.53
CA SER A 392 -0.25 -14.39 12.18
C SER A 392 -1.31 -15.37 11.66
N ALA A 393 -1.20 -15.81 10.39
CA ALA A 393 -2.07 -16.84 9.83
C ALA A 393 -1.85 -18.19 10.50
N LEU A 394 -0.59 -18.57 10.78
CA LEU A 394 -0.28 -19.82 11.50
C LEU A 394 -0.89 -19.85 12.91
N GLU A 395 -1.04 -18.69 13.54
CA GLU A 395 -1.69 -18.58 14.85
C GLU A 395 -3.21 -18.59 14.74
N ALA A 396 -3.75 -17.84 13.79
CA ALA A 396 -5.20 -17.66 13.64
C ALA A 396 -5.90 -18.93 13.12
N PHE A 397 -5.18 -19.77 12.37
CA PHE A 397 -5.68 -20.99 11.73
C PHE A 397 -4.96 -22.26 12.23
N GLU A 398 -4.59 -22.29 13.52
CA GLU A 398 -3.83 -23.38 14.12
C GLU A 398 -4.47 -24.76 13.88
N ALA A 399 -5.78 -24.88 14.04
CA ALA A 399 -6.51 -26.13 13.81
C ALA A 399 -6.44 -26.61 12.35
N ASP A 400 -6.51 -25.68 11.40
CA ASP A 400 -6.39 -25.99 9.98
C ASP A 400 -4.96 -26.37 9.61
N VAL A 401 -3.98 -25.69 10.18
CA VAL A 401 -2.54 -26.01 10.03
C VAL A 401 -2.28 -27.44 10.49
N GLU A 402 -2.78 -27.84 11.65
CA GLU A 402 -2.63 -29.21 12.16
C GLU A 402 -3.36 -30.23 11.26
N THR A 403 -4.54 -29.89 10.77
CA THR A 403 -5.29 -30.76 9.84
C THR A 403 -4.50 -31.01 8.54
N HIS A 404 -3.92 -29.97 7.95
CA HIS A 404 -3.06 -30.11 6.77
C HIS A 404 -1.81 -30.91 7.04
N ARG A 405 -1.17 -30.67 8.20
CA ARG A 405 0.05 -31.39 8.62
C ARG A 405 -0.14 -32.89 8.71
N TRP A 406 -1.28 -33.35 9.23
CA TRP A 406 -1.55 -34.76 9.45
C TRP A 406 -2.31 -35.43 8.31
N GLY A 407 -3.19 -34.68 7.63
CA GLY A 407 -4.06 -35.21 6.58
C GLY A 407 -3.71 -34.77 5.16
N GLY A 408 -2.74 -33.87 4.98
CA GLY A 408 -2.37 -33.29 3.68
C GLY A 408 -3.40 -32.30 3.12
N SER A 409 -4.57 -32.15 3.74
CA SER A 409 -5.63 -31.23 3.32
C SER A 409 -6.69 -31.05 4.40
N CYS A 410 -7.26 -29.86 4.54
CA CYS A 410 -8.45 -29.61 5.37
C CYS A 410 -9.79 -29.99 4.66
N GLY A 411 -9.73 -30.52 3.44
CA GLY A 411 -10.91 -30.87 2.66
C GLY A 411 -11.70 -29.69 2.06
N ARG A 412 -11.34 -28.44 2.39
CA ARG A 412 -11.97 -27.25 1.83
C ARG A 412 -11.20 -26.77 0.57
N PRO A 413 -11.90 -26.34 -0.49
CA PRO A 413 -11.26 -25.75 -1.67
C PRO A 413 -10.72 -24.35 -1.35
N THR A 414 -9.77 -23.86 -2.15
CA THR A 414 -9.32 -22.48 -2.17
C THR A 414 -10.11 -21.72 -3.21
N PHE A 415 -11.04 -20.85 -2.78
CA PHE A 415 -11.93 -20.14 -3.70
C PHE A 415 -11.35 -18.82 -4.24
N GLY A 416 -10.23 -18.36 -3.71
CA GLY A 416 -9.65 -17.08 -4.14
C GLY A 416 -10.46 -15.89 -3.64
N VAL A 417 -11.02 -15.95 -2.44
CA VAL A 417 -11.90 -14.91 -1.88
C VAL A 417 -11.16 -13.64 -1.48
N LEU A 418 -9.87 -13.74 -1.15
CA LEU A 418 -9.08 -12.56 -0.87
C LEU A 418 -8.76 -11.83 -2.19
N PRO A 419 -8.99 -10.49 -2.25
CA PRO A 419 -8.83 -9.74 -3.50
C PRO A 419 -7.40 -9.83 -4.05
N LEU A 420 -7.28 -10.11 -5.33
CA LEU A 420 -6.05 -9.91 -6.11
C LEU A 420 -6.37 -9.11 -7.36
N PRO A 421 -5.41 -8.38 -7.93
CA PRO A 421 -5.59 -7.76 -9.23
C PRO A 421 -5.96 -8.83 -10.26
N VAL A 422 -6.95 -8.53 -11.08
CA VAL A 422 -7.24 -9.38 -12.24
C VAL A 422 -6.12 -9.14 -13.25
N PRO A 423 -5.43 -10.18 -13.74
CA PRO A 423 -4.43 -10.00 -14.76
C PRO A 423 -5.03 -9.27 -15.96
N THR A 424 -4.49 -8.11 -16.30
CA THR A 424 -4.99 -7.27 -17.39
C THR A 424 -4.54 -7.75 -18.78
N GLY A 425 -3.83 -8.87 -18.85
CA GLY A 425 -3.23 -9.40 -20.09
C GLY A 425 -1.95 -8.68 -20.51
N GLU A 426 -1.55 -7.63 -19.79
CA GLU A 426 -0.36 -6.82 -20.05
C GLU A 426 0.88 -7.27 -19.26
N GLU A 427 0.76 -8.34 -18.46
CA GLU A 427 1.91 -8.86 -17.71
C GLU A 427 2.94 -9.45 -18.68
N SER A 428 4.19 -8.98 -18.53
CA SER A 428 5.30 -9.49 -19.31
C SER A 428 5.48 -10.99 -19.05
N ARG A 429 5.54 -11.79 -20.10
CA ARG A 429 5.76 -13.24 -20.02
C ARG A 429 6.99 -13.63 -20.80
N VAL A 430 7.70 -14.62 -20.30
CA VAL A 430 8.78 -15.22 -21.05
C VAL A 430 8.20 -16.29 -21.98
N ALA A 431 8.50 -16.14 -23.26
CA ALA A 431 8.16 -17.15 -24.29
C ALA A 431 9.45 -17.67 -24.96
N ILE A 432 9.47 -18.95 -25.23
CA ILE A 432 10.58 -19.63 -25.90
C ILE A 432 10.11 -20.08 -27.27
N ASP A 433 10.84 -19.67 -28.31
CA ASP A 433 10.68 -20.20 -29.64
C ASP A 433 11.46 -21.51 -29.75
N TRP A 434 10.75 -22.62 -29.57
CA TRP A 434 11.32 -23.97 -29.58
C TRP A 434 11.92 -24.37 -30.92
N SER A 435 11.52 -23.70 -31.99
CA SER A 435 12.07 -23.98 -33.34
C SER A 435 13.49 -23.37 -33.51
N ARG A 436 13.84 -22.43 -32.63
CA ARG A 436 15.14 -21.74 -32.65
C ARG A 436 16.03 -22.09 -31.46
N CYS A 437 15.49 -22.71 -30.43
CA CYS A 437 16.24 -22.97 -29.22
C CYS A 437 17.25 -24.10 -29.39
N ASP A 438 18.54 -23.80 -29.33
CA ASP A 438 19.64 -24.77 -29.45
C ASP A 438 20.19 -25.23 -28.08
N GLY A 439 19.48 -24.92 -26.97
CA GLY A 439 19.87 -25.37 -25.62
C GLY A 439 21.15 -24.73 -25.04
N HIS A 440 21.48 -23.48 -25.40
CA HIS A 440 22.69 -22.80 -24.91
C HIS A 440 22.74 -22.59 -23.40
N GLY A 441 21.61 -22.66 -22.69
CA GLY A 441 21.51 -22.58 -21.23
C GLY A 441 21.73 -21.20 -20.61
N LEU A 442 22.10 -20.16 -21.38
CA LEU A 442 22.35 -18.81 -20.85
C LEU A 442 21.13 -18.19 -20.15
N CYS A 443 19.92 -18.46 -20.64
CA CYS A 443 18.69 -17.97 -20.02
C CYS A 443 18.51 -18.54 -18.60
N ALA A 444 18.75 -19.81 -18.38
CA ALA A 444 18.67 -20.43 -17.05
C ALA A 444 19.77 -19.91 -16.10
N TYR A 445 20.94 -19.55 -16.64
CA TYR A 445 22.00 -18.92 -15.85
C TYR A 445 21.66 -17.48 -15.44
N LEU A 446 21.05 -16.71 -16.35
CA LEU A 446 20.72 -15.30 -16.11
C LEU A 446 19.45 -15.08 -15.28
N VAL A 447 18.47 -15.97 -15.43
CA VAL A 447 17.16 -15.89 -14.73
C VAL A 447 16.75 -17.27 -14.19
N PRO A 448 17.54 -17.87 -13.30
CA PRO A 448 17.31 -19.23 -12.77
C PRO A 448 16.00 -19.37 -12.00
N GLU A 449 15.43 -18.27 -11.53
CA GLU A 449 14.14 -18.23 -10.83
C GLU A 449 12.95 -18.44 -11.77
N LEU A 450 13.10 -18.11 -13.06
CA LEU A 450 12.04 -18.27 -14.09
C LEU A 450 12.31 -19.41 -15.05
N ILE A 451 13.58 -19.73 -15.28
CA ILE A 451 13.97 -20.72 -16.30
C ILE A 451 14.96 -21.70 -15.67
N GLN A 452 14.64 -22.98 -15.77
CA GLN A 452 15.56 -24.08 -15.43
C GLN A 452 15.83 -24.91 -16.67
N LEU A 453 16.91 -25.68 -16.67
CA LEU A 453 17.17 -26.63 -17.74
C LEU A 453 16.59 -28.00 -17.38
N ASP A 454 15.96 -28.63 -18.35
CA ASP A 454 15.55 -30.03 -18.22
C ASP A 454 16.76 -30.97 -18.30
N ARG A 455 16.51 -32.29 -18.20
CA ARG A 455 17.53 -33.32 -18.28
C ARG A 455 18.27 -33.39 -19.63
N TYR A 456 17.77 -32.72 -20.65
CA TYR A 456 18.35 -32.65 -21.96
C TYR A 456 19.08 -31.33 -22.23
N GLY A 457 19.10 -30.42 -21.27
CA GLY A 457 19.73 -29.09 -21.38
C GLY A 457 18.86 -28.03 -22.03
N PHE A 458 17.56 -28.28 -22.24
CA PHE A 458 16.63 -27.28 -22.77
C PHE A 458 15.92 -26.52 -21.66
N PRO A 459 15.61 -25.23 -21.89
CA PRO A 459 14.99 -24.39 -20.89
C PRO A 459 13.53 -24.77 -20.62
N VAL A 460 13.16 -24.84 -19.35
CA VAL A 460 11.78 -24.99 -18.86
C VAL A 460 11.40 -23.71 -18.12
N VAL A 461 10.31 -23.06 -18.54
CA VAL A 461 9.79 -21.87 -17.86
C VAL A 461 8.99 -22.33 -16.63
N LEU A 462 9.41 -21.91 -15.42
CA LEU A 462 8.81 -22.30 -14.15
C LEU A 462 7.56 -21.50 -13.78
N GLY A 463 7.42 -20.29 -14.34
CA GLY A 463 6.28 -19.40 -14.13
C GLY A 463 5.97 -18.65 -15.40
N THR A 464 4.70 -18.23 -15.56
CA THR A 464 4.27 -17.54 -16.77
C THR A 464 4.56 -16.05 -16.74
N ASP A 465 4.47 -15.41 -15.57
CA ASP A 465 4.57 -13.96 -15.43
C ASP A 465 5.96 -13.55 -14.92
N VAL A 466 6.50 -12.49 -15.52
CA VAL A 466 7.81 -11.92 -15.14
C VAL A 466 7.59 -10.99 -13.96
N PRO A 467 8.12 -11.31 -12.75
CA PRO A 467 8.08 -10.38 -11.66
C PRO A 467 8.78 -9.07 -12.02
N SER A 468 8.22 -7.94 -11.59
CA SER A 468 8.74 -6.62 -11.95
C SER A 468 10.22 -6.40 -11.61
N TRP A 469 10.72 -7.06 -10.58
CA TRP A 469 12.12 -6.99 -10.18
C TRP A 469 13.04 -7.80 -11.10
N MET A 470 12.50 -8.74 -11.89
CA MET A 470 13.25 -9.54 -12.86
C MET A 470 13.19 -8.97 -14.29
N GLU A 471 12.35 -7.99 -14.58
CA GLU A 471 12.19 -7.44 -15.93
C GLU A 471 13.53 -7.11 -16.60
N ARG A 472 14.44 -6.47 -15.84
CA ARG A 472 15.77 -6.10 -16.32
C ARG A 472 16.65 -7.32 -16.63
N ASP A 473 16.62 -8.32 -15.76
CA ASP A 473 17.39 -9.57 -15.94
C ASP A 473 16.83 -10.41 -17.08
N VAL A 474 15.48 -10.44 -17.22
CA VAL A 474 14.82 -11.08 -18.36
C VAL A 474 15.12 -10.38 -19.67
N GLN A 475 15.07 -9.05 -19.73
CA GLN A 475 15.47 -8.28 -20.91
C GLN A 475 16.92 -8.59 -21.31
N ARG A 476 17.81 -8.69 -20.32
CA ARG A 476 19.21 -9.09 -20.53
C ARG A 476 19.31 -10.52 -21.07
N ALA A 477 18.54 -11.45 -20.52
CA ALA A 477 18.51 -12.84 -21.00
C ALA A 477 18.01 -12.93 -22.43
N VAL A 478 16.99 -12.16 -22.80
CA VAL A 478 16.49 -12.05 -24.18
C VAL A 478 17.58 -11.50 -25.10
N ALA A 479 18.23 -10.40 -24.73
CA ALA A 479 19.29 -9.77 -25.54
C ALA A 479 20.54 -10.65 -25.70
N MET A 480 20.82 -11.50 -24.72
CA MET A 480 21.99 -12.39 -24.72
C MET A 480 21.71 -13.79 -25.30
N CYS A 481 20.47 -14.10 -25.71
CA CYS A 481 20.14 -15.39 -26.30
C CYS A 481 20.77 -15.53 -27.70
N PRO A 482 21.79 -16.40 -27.92
CA PRO A 482 22.48 -16.48 -29.21
C PRO A 482 21.57 -16.95 -30.34
N ALA A 483 20.61 -17.81 -30.03
CA ALA A 483 19.64 -18.32 -30.97
C ALA A 483 18.43 -17.42 -31.23
N LEU A 484 18.34 -16.25 -30.50
CA LEU A 484 17.19 -15.34 -30.52
C LEU A 484 15.85 -16.07 -30.28
N ALA A 485 15.91 -17.13 -29.48
CA ALA A 485 14.77 -18.00 -29.18
C ALA A 485 13.95 -17.50 -27.99
N LEU A 486 14.50 -16.59 -27.15
CA LEU A 486 13.83 -16.06 -25.97
C LEU A 486 13.20 -14.70 -26.29
N ARG A 487 11.97 -14.49 -25.88
CA ARG A 487 11.26 -13.23 -26.09
C ARG A 487 10.35 -12.92 -24.89
N ILE A 488 10.08 -11.62 -24.70
CA ILE A 488 9.05 -11.15 -23.78
C ILE A 488 7.78 -10.94 -24.59
N THR A 489 6.66 -11.47 -24.10
CA THR A 489 5.33 -11.28 -24.66
C THR A 489 4.43 -10.64 -23.61
N GLY A 490 3.53 -9.72 -24.00
CA GLY A 490 2.78 -8.89 -23.04
C GLY A 490 3.69 -7.77 -22.47
N GLY A 491 3.08 -6.74 -21.92
CA GLY A 491 3.80 -5.55 -21.47
C GLY A 491 4.15 -4.61 -22.63
N ALA A 492 3.41 -3.52 -22.77
CA ALA A 492 3.77 -2.38 -23.63
C ALA A 492 4.47 -1.31 -22.77
#